data_568eef106d955904b3f1d7cbcd65d548
#
_entry.id   568eef106d955904b3f1d7cbcd65d548
#
_cell.length_a   1.000
_cell.length_b   1.000
_cell.length_c   1.000
_cell.angle_alpha   90.00
_cell.angle_beta   90.00
_cell.angle_gamma   90.00
#
_symmetry.space_group_name_H-M   'P 1'
#
loop_
_entity.id
_entity.type
_entity.pdbx_description
1 polymer ?
#
loop_
_entity_poly.entity_id
_entity_poly.type
_entity_poly.pdbx_seq_one_letter_code
_entity_poly.pdbx_strand_id
1 'polypeptide(L)'
;LSISFFTRLREIPAVMDFSVTVQPGEAVGLVGESGCGKSTVALGVMQDLGVNGRVVGGKIKFKGQDLSKVSPEKLRDIRGNEIAMIYQEPMASLNPAMKIGKQLIEVPIIHEGVSEEEAYLRAEEVIRDVKLPDVDRILKSYPHQLSGGQQQRIVIAMALMSKPALLILDEPTTALDVTVEAAVVDLVKDLGKKYGTSMLFISHNLGLILETCDQICVMYSGEAVETGSISDVFDKMQHPYTQALFRSIPLPGADKNTRPLIAIPGNFPLPHERPDGCNFGPRCNYFQDGSCNSQPIPMNKITGFERHFSRCLRINEIDWEAPMSISSQQEKVPPGDVVLKIDNLKKYYEVAANALFGSSGTYKTVKANETLSFEARESETLAIVGESGCGKSTFAKVLMGLETATDGNILLDNKSIGSIPIEARETETVADIQMVFQNPFDTLNPSMTVGRQIVRALEVFKFGKSDDERSDRMLQLLDLVKLPREFATRMPRQLSGGQKQRVGIARAFAGGARIVVADEPVSALDVSVQAAVTDLLMEIQRKEKTTLLFISHDLSIVRYLSDRVMVMYLGHVVELGTTDQVFSPPYHPYTEALLSAVPIADTSVHAKLLQSRQVTS
;
A
#
# COMPACT_ATOMS: atom_id res chain seq x y z
N LEU A 1 18.40 7.88 -19.28
CA LEU A 1 19.00 7.98 -17.95
C LEU A 1 19.36 6.59 -17.43
N SER A 2 20.60 6.43 -16.96
CA SER A 2 21.07 5.20 -16.30
C SER A 2 21.70 5.55 -14.96
N ILE A 3 21.30 4.82 -13.90
CA ILE A 3 21.75 5.04 -12.54
C ILE A 3 22.21 3.71 -11.95
N SER A 4 23.42 3.72 -11.35
CA SER A 4 23.99 2.56 -10.67
C SER A 4 24.40 2.88 -9.24
N PHE A 5 24.29 1.88 -8.37
CA PHE A 5 24.84 1.90 -7.02
C PHE A 5 26.10 1.03 -6.94
N PHE A 6 27.15 1.56 -6.33
CA PHE A 6 28.43 0.88 -6.21
C PHE A 6 28.63 0.37 -4.79
N THR A 7 28.63 -0.92 -4.63
CA THR A 7 28.98 -1.60 -3.37
C THR A 7 30.44 -2.03 -3.38
N ARG A 8 30.95 -2.50 -2.23
CA ARG A 8 32.31 -3.05 -2.17
C ARG A 8 32.51 -4.30 -3.06
N LEU A 9 31.42 -4.98 -3.42
CA LEU A 9 31.47 -6.26 -4.13
C LEU A 9 31.13 -6.14 -5.61
N ARG A 10 30.23 -5.20 -5.97
CA ARG A 10 29.72 -5.09 -7.34
C ARG A 10 29.00 -3.77 -7.60
N GLU A 11 28.88 -3.44 -8.87
CA GLU A 11 27.93 -2.45 -9.39
C GLU A 11 26.53 -3.05 -9.43
N ILE A 12 25.53 -2.25 -9.08
CA ILE A 12 24.11 -2.60 -9.11
C ILE A 12 23.41 -1.57 -10.00
N PRO A 13 23.13 -1.89 -11.27
CA PRO A 13 22.39 -1.01 -12.16
C PRO A 13 20.91 -0.97 -11.70
N ALA A 14 20.50 0.17 -11.14
CA ALA A 14 19.14 0.35 -10.61
C ALA A 14 18.17 0.86 -11.67
N VAL A 15 18.63 1.78 -12.53
CA VAL A 15 17.86 2.34 -13.65
C VAL A 15 18.69 2.21 -14.92
N MET A 16 18.07 1.77 -16.01
CA MET A 16 18.72 1.54 -17.30
C MET A 16 17.88 2.11 -18.44
N ASP A 17 18.49 2.86 -19.33
CA ASP A 17 17.86 3.41 -20.55
C ASP A 17 16.45 3.98 -20.30
N PHE A 18 16.27 4.67 -19.17
CA PHE A 18 15.01 5.29 -18.78
C PHE A 18 14.85 6.66 -19.41
N SER A 19 13.69 6.92 -20.00
CA SER A 19 13.36 8.23 -20.57
C SER A 19 11.93 8.62 -20.24
N VAL A 20 11.77 9.83 -19.73
CA VAL A 20 10.45 10.45 -19.48
C VAL A 20 10.55 11.95 -19.73
N THR A 21 9.47 12.56 -20.17
CA THR A 21 9.37 14.01 -20.34
C THR A 21 8.13 14.49 -19.62
N VAL A 22 8.29 15.50 -18.78
CA VAL A 22 7.21 16.19 -18.07
C VAL A 22 7.10 17.59 -18.68
N GLN A 23 5.97 17.93 -19.28
CA GLN A 23 5.73 19.26 -19.85
C GLN A 23 5.32 20.25 -18.75
N PRO A 24 5.44 21.57 -18.98
CA PRO A 24 4.97 22.57 -18.03
C PRO A 24 3.47 22.37 -17.70
N GLY A 25 3.17 22.25 -16.41
CA GLY A 25 1.82 22.01 -15.89
C GLY A 25 1.28 20.60 -16.06
N GLU A 26 2.06 19.67 -16.65
CA GLU A 26 1.68 18.26 -16.84
C GLU A 26 1.95 17.44 -15.59
N ALA A 27 1.09 16.48 -15.29
CA ALA A 27 1.29 15.47 -14.26
C ALA A 27 1.62 14.11 -14.91
N VAL A 28 2.77 13.54 -14.59
CA VAL A 28 3.23 12.24 -15.09
C VAL A 28 3.27 11.23 -13.94
N GLY A 29 2.54 10.13 -14.08
CA GLY A 29 2.54 9.01 -13.14
C GLY A 29 3.64 8.02 -13.44
N LEU A 30 4.40 7.61 -12.43
CA LEU A 30 5.42 6.58 -12.51
C LEU A 30 4.99 5.38 -11.67
N VAL A 31 4.71 4.25 -12.32
CA VAL A 31 4.13 3.05 -11.69
C VAL A 31 4.97 1.80 -11.96
N GLY A 32 4.78 0.77 -11.14
CA GLY A 32 5.46 -0.52 -11.25
C GLY A 32 5.67 -1.18 -9.90
N GLU A 33 6.10 -2.45 -9.89
CA GLU A 33 6.40 -3.19 -8.66
C GLU A 33 7.51 -2.52 -7.83
N SER A 34 7.54 -2.76 -6.50
CA SER A 34 8.61 -2.27 -5.63
C SER A 34 9.99 -2.76 -6.08
N GLY A 35 10.99 -1.93 -5.92
CA GLY A 35 12.34 -2.23 -6.40
C GLY A 35 12.54 -2.07 -7.91
N CYS A 36 11.53 -1.67 -8.71
CA CYS A 36 11.73 -1.43 -10.14
C CYS A 36 12.51 -0.14 -10.47
N GLY A 37 12.80 0.72 -9.48
CA GLY A 37 13.65 1.90 -9.66
C GLY A 37 12.93 3.27 -9.61
N LYS A 38 11.63 3.34 -9.29
CA LYS A 38 10.83 4.58 -9.26
C LYS A 38 11.45 5.67 -8.38
N SER A 39 11.65 5.38 -7.09
CA SER A 39 12.28 6.32 -6.15
C SER A 39 13.74 6.64 -6.53
N THR A 40 14.44 5.70 -7.19
CA THR A 40 15.79 5.95 -7.71
C THR A 40 15.77 7.00 -8.83
N VAL A 41 14.76 6.98 -9.70
CA VAL A 41 14.56 8.03 -10.72
C VAL A 41 14.32 9.38 -10.04
N ALA A 42 13.43 9.44 -9.04
CA ALA A 42 13.15 10.67 -8.29
C ALA A 42 14.41 11.25 -7.62
N LEU A 43 15.14 10.41 -6.88
CA LEU A 43 16.42 10.79 -6.26
C LEU A 43 17.49 11.17 -7.31
N GLY A 44 17.46 10.52 -8.47
CA GLY A 44 18.31 10.90 -9.61
C GLY A 44 18.02 12.29 -10.14
N VAL A 45 16.73 12.67 -10.27
CA VAL A 45 16.32 14.04 -10.65
C VAL A 45 16.78 15.04 -9.59
N MET A 46 16.61 14.69 -8.32
CA MET A 46 17.11 15.50 -7.20
C MET A 46 18.64 15.50 -7.09
N GLN A 47 19.37 14.67 -7.84
CA GLN A 47 20.83 14.45 -7.71
C GLN A 47 21.24 14.07 -6.26
N ASP A 48 20.34 13.32 -5.55
CA ASP A 48 20.52 12.89 -4.17
C ASP A 48 20.53 11.36 -4.06
N LEU A 49 21.48 10.74 -4.75
CA LEU A 49 21.63 9.29 -4.81
C LEU A 49 22.47 8.71 -3.65
N GLY A 50 22.86 9.55 -2.69
CA GLY A 50 23.76 9.17 -1.61
C GLY A 50 25.19 8.88 -2.08
N VAL A 51 26.04 8.43 -1.15
CA VAL A 51 27.50 8.27 -1.41
C VAL A 51 27.82 7.15 -2.42
N ASN A 52 26.94 6.17 -2.56
CA ASN A 52 27.16 4.98 -3.40
C ASN A 52 26.42 5.05 -4.75
N GLY A 53 25.52 5.99 -4.95
CA GLY A 53 24.73 6.11 -6.17
C GLY A 53 25.33 7.12 -7.16
N ARG A 54 25.26 6.82 -8.45
CA ARG A 54 25.75 7.72 -9.51
C ARG A 54 24.90 7.59 -10.76
N VAL A 55 24.72 8.72 -11.46
CA VAL A 55 24.26 8.74 -12.85
C VAL A 55 25.42 8.27 -13.72
N VAL A 56 25.30 7.09 -14.32
CA VAL A 56 26.35 6.48 -15.15
C VAL A 56 26.13 6.75 -16.65
N GLY A 57 24.94 7.20 -17.04
CA GLY A 57 24.63 7.52 -18.43
C GLY A 57 23.38 8.37 -18.58
N GLY A 58 23.25 9.02 -19.74
CA GLY A 58 22.10 9.87 -20.06
C GLY A 58 22.24 11.31 -19.55
N LYS A 59 21.10 12.02 -19.45
CA LYS A 59 21.02 13.43 -19.06
C LYS A 59 19.72 13.68 -18.31
N ILE A 60 19.78 14.58 -17.33
CA ILE A 60 18.58 15.07 -16.62
C ILE A 60 18.45 16.56 -16.94
N LYS A 61 17.51 16.89 -17.83
CA LYS A 61 17.31 18.28 -18.26
C LYS A 61 16.16 18.92 -17.49
N PHE A 62 16.42 20.05 -16.85
CA PHE A 62 15.43 20.89 -16.22
C PHE A 62 15.49 22.30 -16.82
N LYS A 63 14.39 22.81 -17.39
CA LYS A 63 14.34 24.09 -18.11
C LYS A 63 15.49 24.25 -19.13
N GLY A 64 15.83 23.16 -19.85
CA GLY A 64 16.90 23.11 -20.83
C GLY A 64 18.33 22.89 -20.27
N GLN A 65 18.52 23.01 -18.96
CA GLN A 65 19.82 22.82 -18.29
C GLN A 65 20.00 21.37 -17.82
N ASP A 66 21.18 20.79 -18.06
CA ASP A 66 21.53 19.44 -17.60
C ASP A 66 21.97 19.46 -16.14
N LEU A 67 21.12 18.94 -15.23
CA LEU A 67 21.34 18.95 -13.78
C LEU A 67 22.59 18.15 -13.37
N SER A 68 23.01 17.16 -14.16
CA SER A 68 24.23 16.39 -13.86
C SER A 68 25.53 17.18 -14.04
N LYS A 69 25.46 18.38 -14.65
CA LYS A 69 26.61 19.26 -14.94
C LYS A 69 26.57 20.57 -14.17
N VAL A 70 25.58 20.76 -13.31
CA VAL A 70 25.41 21.98 -12.53
C VAL A 70 26.32 21.94 -11.31
N SER A 71 26.86 23.10 -10.90
CA SER A 71 27.68 23.20 -9.69
C SER A 71 26.85 22.85 -8.42
N PRO A 72 27.50 22.35 -7.36
CA PRO A 72 26.80 22.04 -6.10
C PRO A 72 26.03 23.22 -5.52
N GLU A 73 26.55 24.46 -5.66
CA GLU A 73 25.88 25.68 -5.20
C GLU A 73 24.60 25.91 -5.98
N LYS A 74 24.68 25.87 -7.31
CA LYS A 74 23.51 26.05 -8.18
C LYS A 74 22.47 24.94 -7.99
N LEU A 75 22.92 23.70 -7.74
CA LEU A 75 22.04 22.58 -7.46
C LEU A 75 21.28 22.78 -6.14
N ARG A 76 21.94 23.34 -5.13
CA ARG A 76 21.29 23.70 -3.85
C ARG A 76 20.23 24.79 -4.03
N ASP A 77 20.48 25.78 -4.89
CA ASP A 77 19.51 26.82 -5.21
C ASP A 77 18.27 26.26 -5.94
N ILE A 78 18.45 25.21 -6.78
CA ILE A 78 17.36 24.56 -7.49
C ILE A 78 16.53 23.69 -6.54
N ARG A 79 17.17 22.93 -5.64
CA ARG A 79 16.49 22.04 -4.69
C ARG A 79 15.72 22.85 -3.65
N GLY A 80 14.45 22.48 -3.44
CA GLY A 80 13.54 23.15 -2.51
C GLY A 80 12.97 24.47 -3.03
N ASN A 81 13.54 25.05 -4.10
CA ASN A 81 13.06 26.28 -4.72
C ASN A 81 12.37 25.99 -6.06
N GLU A 82 13.10 25.50 -7.06
CA GLU A 82 12.54 25.22 -8.39
C GLU A 82 12.06 23.77 -8.56
N ILE A 83 12.69 22.84 -7.84
CA ILE A 83 12.30 21.43 -7.76
C ILE A 83 12.11 21.08 -6.28
N ALA A 84 10.92 20.67 -5.91
CA ALA A 84 10.62 20.17 -4.57
C ALA A 84 10.26 18.68 -4.60
N MET A 85 10.50 17.98 -3.49
CA MET A 85 10.17 16.56 -3.37
C MET A 85 9.45 16.28 -2.05
N ILE A 86 8.38 15.50 -2.13
CA ILE A 86 7.67 14.92 -0.99
C ILE A 86 8.08 13.45 -0.92
N TYR A 87 8.66 13.06 0.21
CA TYR A 87 9.13 11.70 0.47
C TYR A 87 8.02 10.81 1.03
N GLN A 88 8.21 9.50 0.96
CA GLN A 88 7.26 8.47 1.35
C GLN A 88 6.76 8.58 2.80
N GLU A 89 7.62 9.01 3.75
CA GLU A 89 7.26 9.14 5.16
C GLU A 89 7.24 10.61 5.61
N PRO A 90 6.06 11.20 5.89
CA PRO A 90 5.97 12.60 6.30
C PRO A 90 6.68 12.91 7.62
N MET A 91 6.67 11.93 8.55
CA MET A 91 7.36 12.06 9.84
C MET A 91 8.87 12.20 9.69
N ALA A 92 9.47 11.54 8.70
CA ALA A 92 10.90 11.62 8.43
C ALA A 92 11.29 12.98 7.82
N SER A 93 10.34 13.68 7.19
CA SER A 93 10.57 15.00 6.57
C SER A 93 10.44 16.17 7.54
N LEU A 94 9.85 15.95 8.74
CA LEU A 94 9.63 17.00 9.74
C LEU A 94 10.61 16.86 10.91
N ASN A 95 11.25 17.95 11.30
CA ASN A 95 12.09 17.98 12.49
C ASN A 95 11.22 17.97 13.77
N PRO A 96 11.23 16.88 14.58
CA PRO A 96 10.36 16.75 15.73
C PRO A 96 10.64 17.76 16.85
N ALA A 97 11.83 18.35 16.87
CA ALA A 97 12.27 19.34 17.88
C ALA A 97 11.98 20.79 17.48
N MET A 98 11.46 21.03 16.26
CA MET A 98 11.15 22.37 15.76
C MET A 98 9.64 22.56 15.57
N LYS A 99 9.16 23.78 15.85
CA LYS A 99 7.77 24.17 15.55
C LYS A 99 7.55 24.23 14.05
N ILE A 100 6.33 23.91 13.61
CA ILE A 100 5.93 23.90 12.21
C ILE A 100 6.21 25.25 11.52
N GLY A 101 5.83 26.36 12.15
CA GLY A 101 6.07 27.70 11.58
C GLY A 101 7.53 27.95 11.25
N LYS A 102 8.45 27.55 12.14
CA LYS A 102 9.89 27.73 11.91
C LYS A 102 10.39 26.88 10.72
N GLN A 103 9.88 25.68 10.54
CA GLN A 103 10.24 24.81 9.41
C GLN A 103 9.72 25.35 8.07
N LEU A 104 8.50 25.91 8.06
CA LEU A 104 7.91 26.50 6.85
C LEU A 104 8.67 27.73 6.38
N ILE A 105 8.99 28.67 7.28
CA ILE A 105 9.65 29.94 6.92
C ILE A 105 11.10 29.79 6.49
N GLU A 106 11.73 28.65 6.80
CA GLU A 106 13.14 28.40 6.45
C GLU A 106 13.35 28.44 4.93
N VAL A 107 12.43 27.88 4.14
CA VAL A 107 12.53 27.81 2.68
C VAL A 107 12.61 29.20 2.04
N PRO A 108 11.64 30.12 2.21
CA PRO A 108 11.69 31.43 1.57
C PRO A 108 12.81 32.31 2.13
N ILE A 109 13.20 32.17 3.40
CA ILE A 109 14.33 32.92 3.96
C ILE A 109 15.65 32.50 3.29
N ILE A 110 15.88 31.18 3.13
CA ILE A 110 17.16 30.68 2.59
C ILE A 110 17.26 30.94 1.09
N HIS A 111 16.18 30.69 0.33
CA HIS A 111 16.23 30.72 -1.13
C HIS A 111 15.94 32.09 -1.73
N GLU A 112 15.09 32.91 -1.08
CA GLU A 112 14.63 34.18 -1.63
C GLU A 112 15.16 35.37 -0.82
N GLY A 113 15.71 35.14 0.40
CA GLY A 113 16.24 36.18 1.27
C GLY A 113 15.17 37.11 1.83
N VAL A 114 13.90 36.67 1.90
CA VAL A 114 12.82 37.49 2.46
C VAL A 114 12.93 37.63 3.97
N SER A 115 12.29 38.66 4.53
CA SER A 115 12.24 38.84 5.97
C SER A 115 11.44 37.72 6.68
N GLU A 116 11.74 37.50 7.96
CA GLU A 116 11.01 36.53 8.78
C GLU A 116 9.50 36.85 8.81
N GLU A 117 9.13 38.12 8.88
CA GLU A 117 7.75 38.58 8.90
C GLU A 117 7.03 38.25 7.59
N GLU A 118 7.65 38.51 6.46
CA GLU A 118 7.10 38.15 5.14
C GLU A 118 7.00 36.65 4.98
N ALA A 119 7.97 35.87 5.43
CA ALA A 119 7.97 34.42 5.39
C ALA A 119 6.82 33.84 6.23
N TYR A 120 6.51 34.41 7.40
CA TYR A 120 5.35 33.98 8.20
C TYR A 120 4.02 34.29 7.51
N LEU A 121 3.86 35.43 6.84
CA LEU A 121 2.64 35.73 6.06
C LEU A 121 2.41 34.71 4.93
N ARG A 122 3.50 34.34 4.24
CA ARG A 122 3.42 33.28 3.22
C ARG A 122 3.10 31.91 3.83
N ALA A 123 3.67 31.57 4.98
CA ALA A 123 3.36 30.33 5.69
C ALA A 123 1.89 30.26 6.09
N GLU A 124 1.31 31.37 6.56
CA GLU A 124 -0.13 31.43 6.85
C GLU A 124 -0.99 31.20 5.60
N GLU A 125 -0.63 31.81 4.46
CA GLU A 125 -1.33 31.63 3.19
C GLU A 125 -1.30 30.16 2.77
N VAL A 126 -0.12 29.53 2.76
CA VAL A 126 0.04 28.13 2.34
C VAL A 126 -0.66 27.17 3.29
N ILE A 127 -0.68 27.43 4.61
CA ILE A 127 -1.44 26.63 5.58
C ILE A 127 -2.94 26.69 5.31
N ARG A 128 -3.48 27.85 4.91
CA ARG A 128 -4.88 27.99 4.46
C ARG A 128 -5.12 27.22 3.17
N ASP A 129 -4.18 27.30 2.23
CA ASP A 129 -4.27 26.59 0.95
C ASP A 129 -4.29 25.06 1.11
N VAL A 130 -3.53 24.50 2.07
CA VAL A 130 -3.60 23.07 2.41
C VAL A 130 -4.80 22.71 3.28
N LYS A 131 -5.77 23.62 3.43
CA LYS A 131 -7.05 23.42 4.15
C LYS A 131 -6.87 22.92 5.59
N LEU A 132 -5.83 23.43 6.32
CA LEU A 132 -5.64 23.17 7.74
C LEU A 132 -6.38 24.24 8.56
N PRO A 133 -7.23 23.84 9.52
CA PRO A 133 -7.91 24.78 10.42
C PRO A 133 -6.93 25.33 11.47
N ASP A 134 -7.26 26.49 12.04
CA ASP A 134 -6.54 27.09 13.16
C ASP A 134 -5.04 27.30 12.85
N VAL A 135 -4.78 28.16 11.89
CA VAL A 135 -3.44 28.47 11.36
C VAL A 135 -2.45 28.81 12.47
N ASP A 136 -2.85 29.66 13.41
CA ASP A 136 -2.01 30.09 14.53
C ASP A 136 -1.58 28.92 15.43
N ARG A 137 -2.48 28.01 15.72
CA ARG A 137 -2.19 26.82 16.50
C ARG A 137 -1.23 25.90 15.75
N ILE A 138 -1.48 25.66 14.45
CA ILE A 138 -0.63 24.82 13.61
C ILE A 138 0.80 25.36 13.58
N LEU A 139 1.00 26.64 13.29
CA LEU A 139 2.32 27.25 13.22
C LEU A 139 3.11 27.17 14.55
N LYS A 140 2.40 27.19 15.67
CA LYS A 140 2.99 27.09 17.03
C LYS A 140 3.18 25.64 17.51
N SER A 141 2.59 24.64 16.81
CA SER A 141 2.65 23.23 17.18
C SER A 141 3.97 22.59 16.77
N TYR A 142 4.31 21.48 17.45
CA TYR A 142 5.35 20.54 17.04
C TYR A 142 4.74 19.40 16.23
N PRO A 143 5.53 18.71 15.37
CA PRO A 143 5.02 17.60 14.54
C PRO A 143 4.23 16.54 15.30
N HIS A 144 4.72 16.09 16.46
CA HIS A 144 4.08 15.08 17.29
C HIS A 144 2.71 15.47 17.87
N GLN A 145 2.32 16.74 17.80
CA GLN A 145 1.02 17.25 18.25
C GLN A 145 -0.05 17.21 17.15
N LEU A 146 0.33 16.81 15.94
CA LEU A 146 -0.50 16.77 14.74
C LEU A 146 -0.82 15.33 14.32
N SER A 147 -2.00 15.11 13.74
CA SER A 147 -2.35 13.82 13.13
C SER A 147 -1.51 13.55 11.87
N GLY A 148 -1.42 12.28 11.43
CA GLY A 148 -0.66 11.91 10.24
C GLY A 148 -1.11 12.67 8.98
N GLY A 149 -2.42 12.82 8.77
CA GLY A 149 -2.95 13.61 7.65
C GLY A 149 -2.65 15.11 7.76
N GLN A 150 -2.59 15.68 8.98
CA GLN A 150 -2.15 17.06 9.18
C GLN A 150 -0.65 17.22 8.90
N GLN A 151 0.18 16.28 9.35
CA GLN A 151 1.62 16.28 9.05
C GLN A 151 1.89 16.18 7.56
N GLN A 152 1.16 15.32 6.85
CA GLN A 152 1.26 15.19 5.39
C GLN A 152 0.94 16.51 4.69
N ARG A 153 -0.16 17.18 5.09
CA ARG A 153 -0.50 18.51 4.55
C ARG A 153 0.56 19.57 4.85
N ILE A 154 1.22 19.49 6.01
CA ILE A 154 2.37 20.38 6.33
C ILE A 154 3.55 20.11 5.40
N VAL A 155 3.89 18.84 5.13
CA VAL A 155 4.97 18.50 4.19
C VAL A 155 4.65 19.01 2.79
N ILE A 156 3.39 18.89 2.35
CA ILE A 156 2.93 19.50 1.09
C ILE A 156 3.07 21.02 1.13
N ALA A 157 2.66 21.67 2.22
CA ALA A 157 2.82 23.09 2.41
C ALA A 157 4.29 23.51 2.31
N MET A 158 5.21 22.81 2.98
CA MET A 158 6.66 23.07 2.90
C MET A 158 7.18 22.96 1.46
N ALA A 159 6.80 21.94 0.74
CA ALA A 159 7.21 21.75 -0.65
C ALA A 159 6.69 22.85 -1.59
N LEU A 160 5.57 23.48 -1.26
CA LEU A 160 4.93 24.53 -2.08
C LEU A 160 5.27 25.96 -1.65
N MET A 161 6.04 26.16 -0.56
CA MET A 161 6.42 27.49 -0.08
C MET A 161 7.12 28.36 -1.13
N SER A 162 7.92 27.72 -2.01
CA SER A 162 8.65 28.38 -3.10
C SER A 162 7.90 28.36 -4.44
N LYS A 163 6.70 27.78 -4.50
CA LYS A 163 5.94 27.57 -5.74
C LYS A 163 6.78 26.91 -6.85
N PRO A 164 7.30 25.69 -6.62
CA PRO A 164 8.27 25.05 -7.50
C PRO A 164 7.69 24.77 -8.90
N ALA A 165 8.55 24.81 -9.92
CA ALA A 165 8.16 24.45 -11.28
C ALA A 165 7.91 22.93 -11.44
N LEU A 166 8.59 22.11 -10.63
CA LEU A 166 8.41 20.65 -10.59
C LEU A 166 8.25 20.18 -9.14
N LEU A 167 7.19 19.45 -8.87
CA LEU A 167 6.94 18.75 -7.63
C LEU A 167 7.06 17.23 -7.86
N ILE A 168 7.95 16.58 -7.15
CA ILE A 168 8.11 15.12 -7.14
C ILE A 168 7.40 14.58 -5.91
N LEU A 169 6.49 13.63 -6.11
CA LEU A 169 5.72 12.99 -5.05
C LEU A 169 6.08 11.50 -5.04
N ASP A 170 6.85 11.08 -4.04
CA ASP A 170 7.23 9.67 -3.89
C ASP A 170 6.33 9.00 -2.85
N GLU A 171 5.29 8.33 -3.35
CA GLU A 171 4.26 7.65 -2.56
C GLU A 171 3.65 8.55 -1.45
N PRO A 172 3.11 9.73 -1.79
CA PRO A 172 2.75 10.76 -0.82
C PRO A 172 1.57 10.38 0.08
N THR A 173 0.90 9.29 -0.18
CA THR A 173 -0.31 8.83 0.53
C THR A 173 -0.11 7.52 1.29
N THR A 174 1.09 6.95 1.28
CA THR A 174 1.41 5.73 2.02
C THR A 174 1.10 5.91 3.51
N ALA A 175 0.45 4.91 4.10
CA ALA A 175 0.00 4.88 5.50
C ALA A 175 -1.11 5.91 5.86
N LEU A 176 -1.81 6.47 4.89
CA LEU A 176 -3.02 7.25 5.10
C LEU A 176 -4.28 6.40 4.90
N ASP A 177 -5.35 6.76 5.62
CA ASP A 177 -6.67 6.18 5.37
C ASP A 177 -7.22 6.63 4.01
N VAL A 178 -8.08 5.83 3.40
CA VAL A 178 -8.63 6.08 2.06
C VAL A 178 -9.28 7.47 1.94
N THR A 179 -10.02 7.92 2.96
CA THR A 179 -10.65 9.24 2.97
C THR A 179 -9.64 10.39 3.04
N VAL A 180 -8.57 10.21 3.84
CA VAL A 180 -7.48 11.17 3.96
C VAL A 180 -6.62 11.16 2.69
N GLU A 181 -6.36 9.98 2.12
CA GLU A 181 -5.65 9.80 0.86
C GLU A 181 -6.33 10.56 -0.28
N ALA A 182 -7.63 10.34 -0.50
CA ALA A 182 -8.42 11.05 -1.51
C ALA A 182 -8.35 12.58 -1.32
N ALA A 183 -8.54 13.06 -0.08
CA ALA A 183 -8.47 14.48 0.23
C ALA A 183 -7.08 15.10 0.01
N VAL A 184 -6.00 14.34 0.22
CA VAL A 184 -4.62 14.78 -0.05
C VAL A 184 -4.34 14.84 -1.55
N VAL A 185 -4.81 13.85 -2.30
CA VAL A 185 -4.66 13.80 -3.76
C VAL A 185 -5.40 14.96 -4.45
N ASP A 186 -6.66 15.18 -4.07
CA ASP A 186 -7.44 16.32 -4.56
C ASP A 186 -6.75 17.66 -4.24
N LEU A 187 -6.23 17.79 -3.02
CA LEU A 187 -5.48 18.97 -2.59
C LEU A 187 -4.25 19.22 -3.47
N VAL A 188 -3.43 18.18 -3.70
CA VAL A 188 -2.22 18.30 -4.53
C VAL A 188 -2.58 18.69 -5.96
N LYS A 189 -3.64 18.10 -6.51
CA LYS A 189 -4.14 18.41 -7.85
C LYS A 189 -4.63 19.87 -7.97
N ASP A 190 -5.41 20.34 -6.99
CA ASP A 190 -5.89 21.72 -6.93
C ASP A 190 -4.73 22.72 -6.85
N LEU A 191 -3.74 22.44 -5.97
CA LEU A 191 -2.58 23.31 -5.78
C LEU A 191 -1.63 23.27 -6.99
N GLY A 192 -1.44 22.10 -7.62
CA GLY A 192 -0.69 21.99 -8.87
C GLY A 192 -1.25 22.88 -9.96
N LYS A 193 -2.59 22.89 -10.14
CA LYS A 193 -3.27 23.79 -11.07
C LYS A 193 -3.17 25.26 -10.66
N LYS A 194 -3.38 25.56 -9.36
CA LYS A 194 -3.31 26.93 -8.82
C LYS A 194 -1.95 27.58 -9.07
N TYR A 195 -0.87 26.83 -8.87
CA TYR A 195 0.51 27.32 -8.97
C TYR A 195 1.18 27.06 -10.33
N GLY A 196 0.52 26.30 -11.23
CA GLY A 196 1.09 25.89 -12.53
C GLY A 196 2.29 24.94 -12.37
N THR A 197 2.33 24.19 -11.28
CA THR A 197 3.42 23.24 -10.95
C THR A 197 3.26 21.95 -11.74
N SER A 198 4.32 21.52 -12.44
CA SER A 198 4.38 20.19 -13.07
C SER A 198 4.63 19.13 -12.02
N MET A 199 4.11 17.91 -12.21
CA MET A 199 4.20 16.85 -11.21
C MET A 199 4.82 15.57 -11.78
N LEU A 200 5.72 14.95 -11.01
CA LEU A 200 6.13 13.56 -11.19
C LEU A 200 5.58 12.76 -9.99
N PHE A 201 4.52 12.00 -10.25
CA PHE A 201 3.77 11.30 -9.21
C PHE A 201 4.14 9.81 -9.20
N ILE A 202 4.79 9.35 -8.15
CA ILE A 202 5.14 7.94 -7.95
C ILE A 202 4.11 7.32 -7.02
N SER A 203 3.44 6.26 -7.48
CA SER A 203 2.49 5.50 -6.68
C SER A 203 2.44 4.05 -7.13
N HIS A 204 2.11 3.18 -6.19
CA HIS A 204 1.69 1.81 -6.48
C HIS A 204 0.16 1.71 -6.68
N ASN A 205 -0.61 2.74 -6.30
CA ASN A 205 -2.05 2.79 -6.48
C ASN A 205 -2.39 3.37 -7.87
N LEU A 206 -2.77 2.47 -8.80
CA LEU A 206 -3.10 2.86 -10.18
C LEU A 206 -4.37 3.72 -10.26
N GLY A 207 -5.33 3.55 -9.35
CA GLY A 207 -6.51 4.41 -9.27
C GLY A 207 -6.14 5.87 -9.04
N LEU A 208 -5.19 6.14 -8.14
CA LEU A 208 -4.69 7.50 -7.90
C LEU A 208 -4.02 8.11 -9.13
N ILE A 209 -3.22 7.30 -9.86
CA ILE A 209 -2.56 7.75 -11.08
C ILE A 209 -3.59 8.14 -12.15
N LEU A 210 -4.65 7.33 -12.30
CA LEU A 210 -5.77 7.64 -13.22
C LEU A 210 -6.45 8.97 -12.90
N GLU A 211 -6.67 9.26 -11.62
CA GLU A 211 -7.36 10.48 -11.19
C GLU A 211 -6.47 11.72 -11.25
N THR A 212 -5.15 11.54 -11.14
CA THR A 212 -4.22 12.66 -10.87
C THR A 212 -3.37 13.04 -12.06
N CYS A 213 -3.00 12.08 -12.93
CA CYS A 213 -1.99 12.27 -13.95
C CYS A 213 -2.57 12.39 -15.36
N ASP A 214 -1.85 13.06 -16.25
CA ASP A 214 -2.15 13.18 -17.67
C ASP A 214 -1.46 12.07 -18.48
N GLN A 215 -0.27 11.67 -18.03
CA GLN A 215 0.58 10.66 -18.66
C GLN A 215 0.96 9.59 -17.64
N ILE A 216 1.25 8.39 -18.13
CA ILE A 216 1.77 7.29 -17.32
C ILE A 216 3.05 6.72 -17.92
N CYS A 217 3.99 6.37 -17.04
CA CYS A 217 5.18 5.60 -17.36
C CYS A 217 5.23 4.36 -16.48
N VAL A 218 5.10 3.19 -17.10
CA VAL A 218 5.17 1.89 -16.43
C VAL A 218 6.61 1.42 -16.40
N MET A 219 7.15 1.17 -15.21
CA MET A 219 8.52 0.70 -14.98
C MET A 219 8.55 -0.77 -14.57
N TYR A 220 9.50 -1.50 -15.12
CA TYR A 220 9.82 -2.86 -14.71
C TYR A 220 11.33 -3.06 -14.66
N SER A 221 11.86 -3.50 -13.52
CA SER A 221 13.28 -3.87 -13.34
C SER A 221 14.28 -2.86 -13.92
N GLY A 222 14.11 -1.57 -13.61
CA GLY A 222 15.01 -0.48 -13.99
C GLY A 222 14.71 0.18 -15.33
N GLU A 223 13.77 -0.33 -16.12
CA GLU A 223 13.42 0.19 -17.43
C GLU A 223 11.99 0.69 -17.51
N ALA A 224 11.74 1.72 -18.33
CA ALA A 224 10.38 2.02 -18.78
C ALA A 224 9.97 0.95 -19.81
N VAL A 225 8.83 0.31 -19.58
CA VAL A 225 8.29 -0.74 -20.47
C VAL A 225 7.12 -0.27 -21.30
N GLU A 226 6.35 0.68 -20.81
CA GLU A 226 5.26 1.32 -21.56
C GLU A 226 5.05 2.74 -21.07
N THR A 227 4.81 3.69 -21.99
CA THR A 227 4.53 5.09 -21.68
C THR A 227 3.49 5.64 -22.63
N GLY A 228 2.60 6.48 -22.13
CA GLY A 228 1.56 7.10 -22.96
C GLY A 228 0.64 8.01 -22.16
N SER A 229 -0.38 8.56 -22.82
CA SER A 229 -1.47 9.20 -22.11
C SER A 229 -2.19 8.16 -21.23
N ILE A 230 -2.81 8.62 -20.16
CA ILE A 230 -3.59 7.73 -19.28
C ILE A 230 -4.61 6.92 -20.11
N SER A 231 -5.39 7.59 -20.97
CA SER A 231 -6.40 6.93 -21.82
C SER A 231 -5.78 5.89 -22.76
N ASP A 232 -4.67 6.23 -23.43
CA ASP A 232 -4.07 5.33 -24.42
C ASP A 232 -3.55 4.05 -23.78
N VAL A 233 -2.86 4.17 -22.63
CA VAL A 233 -2.28 3.00 -21.94
C VAL A 233 -3.36 2.17 -21.25
N PHE A 234 -4.38 2.78 -20.63
CA PHE A 234 -5.45 2.05 -19.96
C PHE A 234 -6.40 1.34 -20.94
N ASP A 235 -6.75 2.01 -22.05
CA ASP A 235 -7.68 1.45 -23.03
C ASP A 235 -7.01 0.45 -23.97
N LYS A 236 -5.70 0.63 -24.24
CA LYS A 236 -4.95 -0.18 -25.21
C LYS A 236 -3.54 -0.50 -24.70
N MET A 237 -3.44 -1.27 -23.62
CA MET A 237 -2.17 -1.77 -23.11
C MET A 237 -1.40 -2.54 -24.19
N GLN A 238 -0.14 -2.22 -24.38
CA GLN A 238 0.71 -2.78 -25.43
C GLN A 238 2.00 -3.42 -24.89
N HIS A 239 2.04 -3.67 -23.57
CA HIS A 239 3.10 -4.44 -22.94
C HIS A 239 2.51 -5.54 -22.03
N PRO A 240 2.98 -6.80 -22.13
CA PRO A 240 2.44 -7.90 -21.30
C PRO A 240 2.54 -7.66 -19.79
N TYR A 241 3.57 -6.97 -19.33
CA TYR A 241 3.69 -6.58 -17.93
C TYR A 241 2.62 -5.57 -17.51
N THR A 242 2.37 -4.54 -18.33
CA THR A 242 1.31 -3.56 -18.06
C THR A 242 -0.03 -4.27 -17.93
N GLN A 243 -0.35 -5.14 -18.88
CA GLN A 243 -1.59 -5.94 -18.85
C GLN A 243 -1.68 -6.82 -17.57
N ALA A 244 -0.57 -7.47 -17.20
CA ALA A 244 -0.52 -8.30 -16.01
C ALA A 244 -0.66 -7.47 -14.71
N LEU A 245 -0.03 -6.29 -14.64
CA LEU A 245 -0.13 -5.36 -13.51
C LEU A 245 -1.58 -4.88 -13.30
N PHE A 246 -2.27 -4.52 -14.39
CA PHE A 246 -3.67 -4.09 -14.32
C PHE A 246 -4.64 -5.23 -13.98
N ARG A 247 -4.32 -6.46 -14.35
CA ARG A 247 -5.09 -7.66 -14.01
C ARG A 247 -4.90 -8.12 -12.56
N SER A 248 -3.86 -7.64 -11.90
CA SER A 248 -3.63 -7.91 -10.47
C SER A 248 -4.37 -6.95 -9.54
N ILE A 249 -5.13 -5.99 -10.08
CA ILE A 249 -5.91 -5.02 -9.30
C ILE A 249 -7.38 -5.41 -9.31
N PRO A 250 -8.07 -5.41 -8.15
CA PRO A 250 -9.51 -5.61 -8.12
C PRO A 250 -10.22 -4.42 -8.77
N LEU A 251 -10.92 -4.66 -9.87
CA LEU A 251 -11.73 -3.63 -10.53
C LEU A 251 -13.08 -3.45 -9.80
N PRO A 252 -13.70 -2.25 -9.90
CA PRO A 252 -15.04 -2.00 -9.39
C PRO A 252 -16.04 -3.00 -9.96
N GLY A 253 -16.82 -3.65 -9.07
CA GLY A 253 -17.82 -4.64 -9.47
C GLY A 253 -17.30 -6.07 -9.70
N ALA A 254 -15.98 -6.29 -9.69
CA ALA A 254 -15.43 -7.64 -9.73
C ALA A 254 -15.50 -8.30 -8.35
N ASP A 255 -15.89 -9.57 -8.32
CA ASP A 255 -15.82 -10.42 -7.14
C ASP A 255 -14.96 -11.67 -7.43
N LYS A 256 -14.65 -12.42 -6.36
CA LYS A 256 -13.84 -13.64 -6.43
C LYS A 256 -14.37 -14.71 -7.41
N ASN A 257 -15.66 -14.66 -7.78
CA ASN A 257 -16.31 -15.65 -8.65
C ASN A 257 -16.39 -15.17 -10.10
N THR A 258 -16.54 -13.85 -10.32
CA THR A 258 -16.72 -13.26 -11.65
C THR A 258 -15.42 -12.91 -12.34
N ARG A 259 -14.43 -12.41 -11.57
CA ARG A 259 -13.13 -12.01 -12.08
C ARG A 259 -12.02 -12.23 -11.04
N PRO A 260 -11.38 -13.42 -11.04
CA PRO A 260 -10.28 -13.70 -10.12
C PRO A 260 -9.11 -12.73 -10.36
N LEU A 261 -8.47 -12.30 -9.28
CA LEU A 261 -7.21 -11.57 -9.35
C LEU A 261 -6.13 -12.48 -9.94
N ILE A 262 -5.35 -11.94 -10.86
CA ILE A 262 -4.29 -12.71 -11.50
C ILE A 262 -2.96 -12.12 -11.04
N ALA A 263 -2.31 -12.83 -10.13
CA ALA A 263 -0.96 -12.49 -9.71
C ALA A 263 0.03 -12.66 -10.86
N ILE A 264 0.99 -11.76 -10.96
CA ILE A 264 2.08 -11.88 -11.93
C ILE A 264 2.95 -13.07 -11.53
N PRO A 265 3.11 -14.11 -12.38
CA PRO A 265 3.84 -15.32 -12.03
C PRO A 265 5.34 -15.05 -11.84
N GLY A 266 6.00 -15.92 -11.07
CA GLY A 266 7.44 -15.87 -10.87
C GLY A 266 7.92 -14.77 -9.91
N ASN A 267 9.24 -14.67 -9.73
CA ASN A 267 9.86 -13.67 -8.88
C ASN A 267 10.32 -12.45 -9.69
N PHE A 268 10.29 -11.29 -9.05
CA PHE A 268 10.92 -10.09 -9.60
C PHE A 268 12.44 -10.30 -9.70
N PRO A 269 13.07 -10.10 -10.89
CA PRO A 269 14.49 -10.38 -11.07
C PRO A 269 15.35 -9.39 -10.28
N LEU A 270 16.35 -9.91 -9.59
CA LEU A 270 17.38 -9.07 -9.00
C LEU A 270 18.22 -8.41 -10.12
N PRO A 271 18.85 -7.25 -9.89
CA PRO A 271 19.61 -6.55 -10.92
C PRO A 271 20.67 -7.38 -11.65
N HIS A 272 21.23 -8.40 -10.99
CA HIS A 272 22.23 -9.31 -11.56
C HIS A 272 21.64 -10.59 -12.19
N GLU A 273 20.33 -10.77 -12.10
CA GLU A 273 19.57 -11.88 -12.68
C GLU A 273 18.80 -11.46 -13.93
N ARG A 274 18.94 -10.20 -14.35
CA ARG A 274 18.28 -9.68 -15.53
C ARG A 274 18.76 -10.40 -16.78
N PRO A 275 17.85 -10.81 -17.68
CA PRO A 275 18.21 -11.39 -18.98
C PRO A 275 18.81 -10.34 -19.91
N ASP A 276 19.51 -10.78 -20.96
CA ASP A 276 20.13 -9.89 -21.96
C ASP A 276 19.08 -9.13 -22.81
N GLY A 277 17.85 -9.62 -22.90
CA GLY A 277 16.77 -9.03 -23.69
C GLY A 277 15.69 -8.37 -22.82
N CYS A 278 14.45 -8.83 -22.98
CA CYS A 278 13.31 -8.32 -22.22
C CYS A 278 13.39 -8.70 -20.74
N ASN A 279 13.52 -7.71 -19.85
CA ASN A 279 13.58 -7.94 -18.41
C ASN A 279 12.35 -8.68 -17.85
N PHE A 280 11.19 -8.51 -18.47
CA PHE A 280 9.96 -9.24 -18.12
C PHE A 280 9.89 -10.66 -18.73
N GLY A 281 10.76 -11.00 -19.66
CA GLY A 281 10.76 -12.29 -20.39
C GLY A 281 10.54 -13.52 -19.52
N PRO A 282 11.27 -13.71 -18.41
CA PRO A 282 11.11 -14.87 -17.51
C PRO A 282 9.72 -15.03 -16.87
N ARG A 283 8.92 -13.97 -16.87
CA ARG A 283 7.55 -13.93 -16.29
C ARG A 283 6.46 -13.73 -17.35
N CYS A 284 6.86 -13.60 -18.62
CA CYS A 284 5.97 -13.25 -19.71
C CYS A 284 5.31 -14.51 -20.31
N ASN A 285 3.98 -14.55 -20.31
CA ASN A 285 3.23 -15.65 -20.95
C ASN A 285 3.38 -15.69 -22.48
N TYR A 286 3.85 -14.60 -23.08
CA TYR A 286 4.07 -14.47 -24.52
C TYR A 286 5.56 -14.51 -24.89
N PHE A 287 6.43 -14.99 -23.98
CA PHE A 287 7.87 -15.08 -24.24
C PHE A 287 8.17 -15.97 -25.43
N GLN A 288 9.07 -15.51 -26.29
CA GLN A 288 9.58 -16.27 -27.43
C GLN A 288 11.11 -16.29 -27.39
N ASP A 289 11.65 -17.48 -27.24
CA ASP A 289 13.08 -17.70 -27.27
C ASP A 289 13.70 -17.30 -28.61
N GLY A 290 14.92 -16.76 -28.59
CA GLY A 290 15.60 -16.26 -29.78
C GLY A 290 15.09 -14.90 -30.32
N SER A 291 13.95 -14.40 -29.84
CA SER A 291 13.42 -13.08 -30.15
C SER A 291 13.48 -12.15 -28.94
N CYS A 292 12.82 -12.55 -27.84
CA CYS A 292 12.71 -11.70 -26.65
C CYS A 292 14.00 -11.63 -25.81
N ASN A 293 14.95 -12.52 -26.00
CA ASN A 293 16.21 -12.63 -25.25
C ASN A 293 17.48 -12.48 -26.10
N SER A 294 17.37 -12.09 -27.38
CA SER A 294 18.52 -12.01 -28.27
C SER A 294 19.29 -10.68 -28.18
N GLN A 295 18.62 -9.61 -27.79
CA GLN A 295 19.20 -8.25 -27.70
C GLN A 295 18.34 -7.34 -26.84
N PRO A 296 18.86 -6.21 -26.34
CA PRO A 296 18.08 -5.19 -25.65
C PRO A 296 16.88 -4.72 -26.49
N ILE A 297 15.71 -4.62 -25.88
CA ILE A 297 14.48 -4.22 -26.57
C ILE A 297 14.35 -2.69 -26.54
N PRO A 298 14.29 -2.01 -27.69
CA PRO A 298 14.07 -0.56 -27.73
C PRO A 298 12.63 -0.19 -27.39
N MET A 299 12.41 1.07 -26.95
CA MET A 299 11.08 1.66 -26.87
C MET A 299 10.56 1.96 -28.27
N ASN A 300 9.52 1.25 -28.69
CA ASN A 300 8.91 1.39 -30.00
C ASN A 300 7.64 2.25 -29.93
N LYS A 301 7.47 3.18 -30.87
CA LYS A 301 6.24 3.98 -30.97
C LYS A 301 5.10 3.11 -31.46
N ILE A 302 3.95 3.21 -30.80
CA ILE A 302 2.76 2.48 -31.19
C ILE A 302 2.07 3.19 -32.34
N THR A 303 1.73 2.45 -33.40
CA THR A 303 1.06 3.00 -34.58
C THR A 303 -0.32 3.54 -34.23
N GLY A 304 -0.61 4.74 -34.70
CA GLY A 304 -1.90 5.41 -34.46
C GLY A 304 -1.93 6.29 -33.20
N PHE A 305 -0.86 6.34 -32.41
CA PHE A 305 -0.78 7.16 -31.22
C PHE A 305 0.38 8.17 -31.32
N GLU A 306 0.21 9.35 -30.74
CA GLU A 306 1.24 10.39 -30.81
C GLU A 306 2.34 10.17 -29.78
N ARG A 307 2.00 9.81 -28.55
CA ARG A 307 2.91 9.70 -27.39
C ARG A 307 2.84 8.33 -26.70
N HIS A 308 2.37 7.28 -27.36
CA HIS A 308 2.30 5.93 -26.83
C HIS A 308 3.47 5.08 -27.33
N PHE A 309 4.25 4.53 -26.39
CA PHE A 309 5.45 3.73 -26.68
C PHE A 309 5.44 2.47 -25.81
N SER A 310 5.98 1.37 -26.35
CA SER A 310 6.13 0.11 -25.63
C SER A 310 7.46 -0.56 -25.94
N ARG A 311 8.04 -1.22 -24.92
CA ARG A 311 9.28 -2.01 -24.99
C ARG A 311 8.95 -3.49 -25.18
N CYS A 312 8.17 -3.80 -26.23
CA CYS A 312 7.81 -5.15 -26.61
C CYS A 312 8.03 -5.35 -28.12
N LEU A 313 8.62 -6.47 -28.53
CA LEU A 313 8.80 -6.80 -29.97
C LEU A 313 7.57 -7.46 -30.57
N ARG A 314 6.72 -8.07 -29.74
CA ARG A 314 5.58 -8.88 -30.18
C ARG A 314 4.24 -8.17 -30.16
N ILE A 315 4.23 -6.84 -30.14
CA ILE A 315 3.01 -6.02 -30.02
C ILE A 315 1.93 -6.41 -31.03
N ASN A 316 2.32 -6.68 -32.28
CA ASN A 316 1.42 -7.01 -33.39
C ASN A 316 1.05 -8.51 -33.47
N GLU A 317 1.64 -9.35 -32.63
CA GLU A 317 1.42 -10.79 -32.62
C GLU A 317 0.53 -11.24 -31.44
N ILE A 318 0.44 -10.41 -30.41
CA ILE A 318 -0.35 -10.69 -29.21
C ILE A 318 -1.79 -10.31 -29.46
N ASP A 319 -2.70 -11.26 -29.19
CA ASP A 319 -4.13 -10.97 -29.09
C ASP A 319 -4.40 -10.35 -27.70
N TRP A 320 -4.50 -9.02 -27.67
CA TRP A 320 -4.71 -8.23 -26.45
C TRP A 320 -6.12 -8.36 -25.87
N GLU A 321 -7.07 -8.81 -26.67
CA GLU A 321 -8.48 -8.99 -26.28
C GLU A 321 -8.78 -10.44 -25.88
N ALA A 322 -7.83 -11.36 -26.06
CA ALA A 322 -8.03 -12.76 -25.74
C ALA A 322 -8.49 -12.94 -24.28
N PRO A 323 -9.62 -13.60 -24.04
CA PRO A 323 -10.03 -13.93 -22.68
C PRO A 323 -9.00 -14.90 -22.09
N MET A 324 -8.42 -14.54 -20.94
CA MET A 324 -7.61 -15.51 -20.22
C MET A 324 -8.50 -16.65 -19.78
N SER A 325 -8.05 -17.89 -20.01
CA SER A 325 -8.70 -19.09 -19.50
C SER A 325 -8.79 -18.99 -17.97
N ILE A 326 -9.97 -18.66 -17.48
CA ILE A 326 -10.28 -18.69 -16.04
C ILE A 326 -10.34 -20.16 -15.67
N SER A 327 -9.39 -20.65 -14.90
CA SER A 327 -9.44 -21.98 -14.33
C SER A 327 -10.62 -22.05 -13.37
N SER A 328 -11.64 -22.81 -13.77
CA SER A 328 -12.80 -23.32 -13.01
C SER A 328 -13.52 -22.31 -12.09
N GLN A 329 -14.81 -22.18 -12.31
CA GLN A 329 -15.78 -21.64 -11.35
C GLN A 329 -15.53 -22.32 -9.99
N GLN A 330 -15.10 -21.53 -9.01
CA GLN A 330 -14.83 -22.05 -7.67
C GLN A 330 -16.17 -22.22 -6.96
N GLU A 331 -16.49 -23.45 -6.55
CA GLU A 331 -17.70 -23.71 -5.77
C GLU A 331 -17.73 -22.85 -4.51
N LYS A 332 -18.83 -22.10 -4.32
CA LYS A 332 -19.11 -21.39 -3.07
C LYS A 332 -19.35 -22.41 -1.97
N VAL A 333 -18.51 -22.42 -0.95
CA VAL A 333 -18.79 -23.15 0.28
C VAL A 333 -19.81 -22.32 1.07
N PRO A 334 -21.02 -22.83 1.35
CA PRO A 334 -21.98 -22.11 2.15
C PRO A 334 -21.46 -21.92 3.59
N PRO A 335 -21.71 -20.76 4.22
CA PRO A 335 -21.36 -20.55 5.62
C PRO A 335 -22.02 -21.60 6.52
N GLY A 336 -21.23 -22.14 7.46
CA GLY A 336 -21.71 -23.09 8.45
C GLY A 336 -22.40 -22.45 9.65
N ASP A 337 -22.31 -23.10 10.81
CA ASP A 337 -22.86 -22.61 12.08
C ASP A 337 -22.07 -21.42 12.61
N VAL A 338 -22.67 -20.71 13.58
CA VAL A 338 -22.00 -19.59 14.27
C VAL A 338 -20.87 -20.13 15.14
N VAL A 339 -19.63 -19.77 14.80
CA VAL A 339 -18.41 -20.16 15.53
C VAL A 339 -17.96 -19.09 16.51
N LEU A 340 -18.19 -17.82 16.19
CA LEU A 340 -17.81 -16.68 17.01
C LEU A 340 -19.00 -15.74 17.17
N LYS A 341 -19.31 -15.39 18.42
CA LYS A 341 -20.35 -14.39 18.75
C LYS A 341 -19.76 -13.31 19.65
N ILE A 342 -19.93 -12.08 19.24
CA ILE A 342 -19.58 -10.88 20.00
C ILE A 342 -20.87 -10.27 20.51
N ASP A 343 -20.96 -10.03 21.82
CA ASP A 343 -22.16 -9.50 22.47
C ASP A 343 -21.82 -8.31 23.33
N ASN A 344 -22.25 -7.12 22.91
CA ASN A 344 -22.08 -5.83 23.58
C ASN A 344 -20.64 -5.56 24.06
N LEU A 345 -19.64 -5.96 23.28
CA LEU A 345 -18.23 -5.82 23.62
C LEU A 345 -17.83 -4.36 23.76
N LYS A 346 -17.18 -4.04 24.90
CA LYS A 346 -16.61 -2.72 25.18
C LYS A 346 -15.13 -2.84 25.53
N LYS A 347 -14.33 -1.92 24.99
CA LYS A 347 -12.94 -1.75 25.38
C LYS A 347 -12.63 -0.27 25.54
N TYR A 348 -12.27 0.10 26.76
CA TYR A 348 -11.93 1.47 27.15
C TYR A 348 -10.50 1.55 27.65
N TYR A 349 -9.85 2.67 27.35
CA TYR A 349 -8.52 3.00 27.84
C TYR A 349 -8.59 4.28 28.68
N GLU A 350 -7.90 4.28 29.81
CA GLU A 350 -7.67 5.48 30.60
C GLU A 350 -6.34 6.12 30.19
N VAL A 351 -6.40 7.30 29.63
CA VAL A 351 -5.23 8.08 29.21
C VAL A 351 -5.07 9.28 30.11
N ALA A 352 -3.90 9.44 30.72
CA ALA A 352 -3.61 10.64 31.53
C ALA A 352 -3.77 11.90 30.65
N ALA A 353 -4.68 12.80 31.04
CA ALA A 353 -4.77 14.11 30.41
C ALA A 353 -3.49 14.88 30.72
N ASN A 354 -2.82 15.45 29.70
CA ASN A 354 -1.61 16.23 29.86
C ASN A 354 -1.86 17.39 30.83
N ALA A 355 -1.46 17.22 32.07
CA ALA A 355 -1.43 18.30 33.05
C ALA A 355 -0.21 19.18 32.79
N LEU A 356 -0.35 20.20 31.94
CA LEU A 356 0.49 21.39 32.02
C LEU A 356 0.13 22.10 33.32
N PHE A 357 1.03 22.05 34.31
CA PHE A 357 0.91 22.62 35.65
C PHE A 357 -0.02 21.89 36.65
N GLY A 358 0.54 20.96 37.40
CA GLY A 358 0.35 20.85 38.86
C GLY A 358 -1.07 20.64 39.43
N SER A 359 -2.01 19.98 38.72
CA SER A 359 -3.25 19.53 39.34
C SER A 359 -3.45 18.04 39.13
N SER A 360 -3.85 17.35 40.18
CA SER A 360 -4.14 15.92 40.30
C SER A 360 -4.82 15.32 39.08
N GLY A 361 -4.24 14.24 38.53
CA GLY A 361 -4.54 13.58 37.28
C GLY A 361 -6.02 13.41 36.95
N THR A 362 -6.49 14.20 36.00
CA THR A 362 -7.71 13.89 35.28
C THR A 362 -7.38 12.86 34.20
N TYR A 363 -7.91 11.65 34.33
CA TYR A 363 -7.86 10.63 33.28
C TYR A 363 -8.97 10.91 32.27
N LYS A 364 -8.65 10.82 30.99
CA LYS A 364 -9.62 10.82 29.92
C LYS A 364 -9.86 9.40 29.46
N THR A 365 -11.10 8.96 29.48
CA THR A 365 -11.49 7.64 28.96
C THR A 365 -11.61 7.69 27.44
N VAL A 366 -10.84 6.86 26.75
CA VAL A 366 -10.95 6.63 25.30
C VAL A 366 -11.74 5.35 25.10
N LYS A 367 -12.91 5.46 24.49
CA LYS A 367 -13.78 4.34 24.14
C LYS A 367 -13.38 3.79 22.78
N ALA A 368 -12.48 2.81 22.76
CA ALA A 368 -11.95 2.25 21.51
C ALA A 368 -12.95 1.30 20.84
N ASN A 369 -13.71 0.53 21.63
CA ASN A 369 -14.87 -0.23 21.17
C ASN A 369 -16.05 0.05 22.11
N GLU A 370 -17.22 0.29 21.54
CA GLU A 370 -18.46 0.61 22.25
C GLU A 370 -19.60 -0.24 21.70
N THR A 371 -20.10 -1.19 22.52
CA THR A 371 -21.25 -2.06 22.21
C THR A 371 -21.15 -2.82 20.87
N LEU A 372 -19.96 -3.38 20.54
CA LEU A 372 -19.83 -4.20 19.34
C LEU A 372 -20.64 -5.50 19.50
N SER A 373 -21.53 -5.77 18.54
CA SER A 373 -22.34 -6.99 18.51
C SER A 373 -22.42 -7.51 17.08
N PHE A 374 -21.94 -8.74 16.87
CA PHE A 374 -22.01 -9.43 15.58
C PHE A 374 -21.67 -10.92 15.75
N GLU A 375 -21.89 -11.69 14.70
CA GLU A 375 -21.58 -13.12 14.64
C GLU A 375 -20.73 -13.41 13.39
N ALA A 376 -19.80 -14.37 13.51
CA ALA A 376 -19.09 -14.94 12.40
C ALA A 376 -19.36 -16.45 12.31
N ARG A 377 -19.46 -16.97 11.07
CA ARG A 377 -19.84 -18.34 10.78
C ARG A 377 -18.66 -19.15 10.29
N GLU A 378 -18.75 -20.46 10.41
CA GLU A 378 -17.71 -21.37 9.86
C GLU A 378 -17.54 -21.18 8.35
N SER A 379 -16.31 -21.20 7.91
CA SER A 379 -15.93 -21.05 6.49
C SER A 379 -16.35 -19.73 5.84
N GLU A 380 -16.70 -18.72 6.65
CA GLU A 380 -17.06 -17.37 6.21
C GLU A 380 -15.83 -16.46 6.16
N THR A 381 -15.79 -15.55 5.20
CA THR A 381 -14.90 -14.39 5.22
C THR A 381 -15.70 -13.15 5.60
N LEU A 382 -15.54 -12.69 6.83
CA LEU A 382 -16.11 -11.43 7.34
C LEU A 382 -15.06 -10.34 7.28
N ALA A 383 -15.25 -9.33 6.44
CA ALA A 383 -14.38 -8.17 6.40
C ALA A 383 -14.78 -7.13 7.44
N ILE A 384 -13.80 -6.49 8.06
CA ILE A 384 -13.95 -5.42 9.04
C ILE A 384 -13.27 -4.17 8.50
N VAL A 385 -14.04 -3.14 8.17
CA VAL A 385 -13.57 -1.93 7.51
C VAL A 385 -13.89 -0.67 8.31
N GLY A 386 -13.20 0.42 8.02
CA GLY A 386 -13.36 1.73 8.66
C GLY A 386 -12.04 2.49 8.72
N GLU A 387 -12.08 3.77 9.04
CA GLU A 387 -10.88 4.61 9.16
C GLU A 387 -9.93 4.14 10.27
N SER A 388 -8.67 4.60 10.20
CA SER A 388 -7.68 4.33 11.26
C SER A 388 -8.16 4.91 12.60
N GLY A 389 -7.94 4.16 13.68
CA GLY A 389 -8.42 4.56 15.01
C GLY A 389 -9.90 4.29 15.29
N CYS A 390 -10.70 3.72 14.36
CA CYS A 390 -12.09 3.37 14.63
C CYS A 390 -12.28 2.13 15.55
N GLY A 391 -11.18 1.44 15.94
CA GLY A 391 -11.21 0.35 16.91
C GLY A 391 -10.98 -1.06 16.36
N LYS A 392 -10.70 -1.25 15.06
CA LYS A 392 -10.48 -2.58 14.41
C LYS A 392 -9.37 -3.39 15.08
N SER A 393 -8.17 -2.82 15.17
CA SER A 393 -7.02 -3.51 15.78
C SER A 393 -7.18 -3.68 17.29
N THR A 394 -7.93 -2.79 17.96
CA THR A 394 -8.32 -2.99 19.38
C THR A 394 -9.21 -4.21 19.54
N PHE A 395 -10.24 -4.35 18.70
CA PHE A 395 -11.08 -5.54 18.66
C PHE A 395 -10.22 -6.80 18.42
N ALA A 396 -9.32 -6.80 17.44
CA ALA A 396 -8.43 -7.93 17.17
C ALA A 396 -7.58 -8.31 18.39
N LYS A 397 -7.00 -7.32 19.11
CA LYS A 397 -6.23 -7.57 20.34
C LYS A 397 -7.04 -8.19 21.45
N VAL A 398 -8.30 -7.74 21.64
CA VAL A 398 -9.20 -8.31 22.64
C VAL A 398 -9.60 -9.73 22.26
N LEU A 399 -9.93 -9.99 21.00
CA LEU A 399 -10.23 -11.33 20.50
C LEU A 399 -9.06 -12.28 20.71
N MET A 400 -7.83 -11.85 20.40
CA MET A 400 -6.60 -12.63 20.62
C MET A 400 -6.26 -12.82 22.10
N GLY A 401 -6.89 -12.09 23.03
CA GLY A 401 -6.57 -12.10 24.46
C GLY A 401 -5.28 -11.37 24.81
N LEU A 402 -4.72 -10.58 23.89
CA LEU A 402 -3.60 -9.66 24.15
C LEU A 402 -4.04 -8.52 25.07
N GLU A 403 -5.32 -8.22 25.03
CA GLU A 403 -6.03 -7.32 25.94
C GLU A 403 -7.34 -7.96 26.39
N THR A 404 -7.88 -7.55 27.51
CA THR A 404 -9.16 -8.03 28.01
C THR A 404 -10.27 -7.03 27.72
N ALA A 405 -11.50 -7.52 27.53
CA ALA A 405 -12.67 -6.68 27.42
C ALA A 405 -12.89 -5.85 28.70
N THR A 406 -13.38 -4.62 28.56
CA THR A 406 -13.83 -3.82 29.71
C THR A 406 -15.23 -4.29 30.17
N ASP A 407 -16.10 -4.66 29.20
CA ASP A 407 -17.46 -5.16 29.44
C ASP A 407 -17.93 -5.93 28.18
N GLY A 408 -19.01 -6.69 28.29
CA GLY A 408 -19.54 -7.52 27.22
C GLY A 408 -18.82 -8.87 27.09
N ASN A 409 -19.22 -9.67 26.09
CA ASN A 409 -18.75 -11.04 25.93
C ASN A 409 -18.20 -11.31 24.52
N ILE A 410 -17.20 -12.19 24.47
CA ILE A 410 -16.76 -12.89 23.27
C ILE A 410 -16.97 -14.38 23.51
N LEU A 411 -17.82 -14.99 22.69
CA LEU A 411 -18.16 -16.40 22.79
C LEU A 411 -17.56 -17.17 21.60
N LEU A 412 -16.69 -18.12 21.88
CA LEU A 412 -16.18 -19.11 20.95
C LEU A 412 -16.90 -20.44 21.25
N ASP A 413 -17.70 -20.96 20.33
CA ASP A 413 -18.54 -22.14 20.56
C ASP A 413 -19.32 -22.08 21.90
N ASN A 414 -19.90 -20.94 22.22
CA ASN A 414 -20.60 -20.63 23.46
C ASN A 414 -19.71 -20.58 24.73
N LYS A 415 -18.38 -20.71 24.64
CA LYS A 415 -17.45 -20.46 25.75
C LYS A 415 -17.02 -19.00 25.78
N SER A 416 -17.17 -18.33 26.91
CA SER A 416 -16.74 -16.93 27.07
C SER A 416 -15.22 -16.86 27.19
N ILE A 417 -14.60 -16.04 26.33
CA ILE A 417 -13.12 -15.85 26.28
C ILE A 417 -12.70 -14.37 26.40
N GLY A 418 -13.63 -13.42 26.33
CA GLY A 418 -13.32 -11.99 26.24
C GLY A 418 -12.62 -11.38 27.45
N SER A 419 -12.89 -11.92 28.65
CA SER A 419 -12.26 -11.50 29.91
C SER A 419 -10.99 -12.28 30.27
N ILE A 420 -10.62 -13.31 29.47
CA ILE A 420 -9.50 -14.21 29.75
C ILE A 420 -8.28 -13.75 28.94
N PRO A 421 -7.17 -13.31 29.60
CA PRO A 421 -5.95 -12.95 28.91
C PRO A 421 -5.30 -14.20 28.29
N ILE A 422 -4.48 -14.03 27.24
CA ILE A 422 -3.93 -15.13 26.43
C ILE A 422 -3.15 -16.15 27.28
N GLU A 423 -2.45 -15.68 28.32
CA GLU A 423 -1.64 -16.54 29.21
C GLU A 423 -2.49 -17.50 30.05
N ALA A 424 -3.79 -17.16 30.26
CA ALA A 424 -4.74 -17.95 31.02
C ALA A 424 -5.68 -18.78 30.15
N ARG A 425 -5.62 -18.63 28.81
CA ARG A 425 -6.41 -19.44 27.87
C ARG A 425 -5.85 -20.85 27.73
N GLU A 426 -6.73 -21.80 27.52
CA GLU A 426 -6.34 -23.16 27.14
C GLU A 426 -5.57 -23.17 25.81
N THR A 427 -4.57 -24.07 25.67
CA THR A 427 -3.75 -24.16 24.47
C THR A 427 -4.60 -24.39 23.21
N GLU A 428 -5.69 -25.15 23.32
CA GLU A 428 -6.63 -25.41 22.21
C GLU A 428 -7.33 -24.11 21.78
N THR A 429 -7.83 -23.30 22.71
CA THR A 429 -8.43 -21.99 22.42
C THR A 429 -7.45 -21.05 21.76
N VAL A 430 -6.18 -21.07 22.18
CA VAL A 430 -5.13 -20.27 21.53
C VAL A 430 -4.81 -20.80 20.13
N ALA A 431 -4.83 -22.11 19.92
CA ALA A 431 -4.63 -22.71 18.60
C ALA A 431 -5.80 -22.41 17.64
N ASP A 432 -7.03 -22.40 18.16
CA ASP A 432 -8.25 -22.15 17.38
C ASP A 432 -8.31 -20.74 16.79
N ILE A 433 -7.76 -19.73 17.48
CA ILE A 433 -7.78 -18.33 17.04
C ILE A 433 -6.34 -17.87 16.81
N GLN A 434 -5.99 -17.63 15.57
CA GLN A 434 -4.65 -17.19 15.19
C GLN A 434 -4.69 -15.87 14.43
N MET A 435 -3.54 -15.18 14.35
CA MET A 435 -3.45 -13.88 13.71
C MET A 435 -2.35 -13.84 12.64
N VAL A 436 -2.69 -13.24 11.50
CA VAL A 436 -1.75 -12.79 10.48
C VAL A 436 -1.60 -11.28 10.62
N PHE A 437 -0.40 -10.83 10.95
CA PHE A 437 -0.11 -9.43 11.28
C PHE A 437 0.14 -8.58 10.04
N GLN A 438 -0.05 -7.28 10.19
CA GLN A 438 0.15 -6.25 9.17
C GLN A 438 1.59 -6.20 8.65
N ASN A 439 2.58 -6.18 9.55
CA ASN A 439 3.98 -6.04 9.19
C ASN A 439 4.72 -7.38 9.29
N PRO A 440 5.05 -8.02 8.15
CA PRO A 440 5.76 -9.30 8.17
C PRO A 440 7.21 -9.19 8.66
N PHE A 441 7.78 -7.98 8.67
CA PHE A 441 9.16 -7.77 9.11
C PHE A 441 9.30 -7.88 10.64
N ASP A 442 8.27 -7.45 11.38
CA ASP A 442 8.28 -7.44 12.84
C ASP A 442 7.83 -8.77 13.45
N THR A 443 7.20 -9.65 12.66
CA THR A 443 6.61 -10.90 13.15
C THR A 443 7.56 -12.09 13.10
N LEU A 444 8.64 -12.02 12.31
CA LEU A 444 9.61 -13.10 12.18
C LEU A 444 10.86 -12.82 13.01
N ASN A 445 11.27 -13.82 13.80
CA ASN A 445 12.52 -13.72 14.54
C ASN A 445 13.73 -13.76 13.58
N PRO A 446 14.53 -12.69 13.50
CA PRO A 446 15.65 -12.61 12.54
C PRO A 446 16.79 -13.59 12.82
N SER A 447 16.83 -14.17 14.02
CA SER A 447 17.87 -15.12 14.47
C SER A 447 17.49 -16.58 14.28
N MET A 448 16.30 -16.88 13.72
CA MET A 448 15.81 -18.23 13.52
C MET A 448 15.49 -18.49 12.06
N THR A 449 15.77 -19.69 11.56
CA THR A 449 15.36 -20.09 10.21
C THR A 449 13.85 -20.19 10.09
N VAL A 450 13.33 -20.09 8.85
CA VAL A 450 11.91 -20.22 8.54
C VAL A 450 11.30 -21.50 9.10
N GLY A 451 11.94 -22.65 8.83
CA GLY A 451 11.46 -23.95 9.30
C GLY A 451 11.41 -24.03 10.83
N ARG A 452 12.44 -23.52 11.53
CA ARG A 452 12.45 -23.54 13.00
C ARG A 452 11.32 -22.70 13.60
N GLN A 453 10.95 -21.57 12.97
CA GLN A 453 9.85 -20.73 13.45
C GLN A 453 8.49 -21.41 13.28
N ILE A 454 8.30 -22.16 12.19
CA ILE A 454 7.07 -22.94 11.97
C ILE A 454 7.02 -24.13 12.94
N VAL A 455 8.11 -24.87 13.09
CA VAL A 455 8.20 -26.01 14.03
C VAL A 455 7.92 -25.55 15.47
N ARG A 456 8.45 -24.38 15.87
CA ARG A 456 8.16 -23.82 17.20
C ARG A 456 6.67 -23.55 17.42
N ALA A 457 5.95 -23.09 16.41
CA ALA A 457 4.49 -22.93 16.51
C ALA A 457 3.80 -24.30 16.71
N LEU A 458 4.22 -25.32 15.97
CA LEU A 458 3.73 -26.69 16.13
C LEU A 458 4.02 -27.26 17.54
N GLU A 459 5.20 -26.97 18.09
CA GLU A 459 5.58 -27.35 19.47
C GLU A 459 4.65 -26.69 20.51
N VAL A 460 4.40 -25.37 20.36
CA VAL A 460 3.53 -24.61 21.27
C VAL A 460 2.10 -25.13 21.25
N PHE A 461 1.58 -25.46 20.07
CA PHE A 461 0.22 -26.02 19.90
C PHE A 461 0.17 -27.53 20.16
N LYS A 462 1.28 -28.15 20.58
CA LYS A 462 1.38 -29.59 20.85
C LYS A 462 1.00 -30.47 19.67
N PHE A 463 1.23 -29.98 18.45
CA PHE A 463 1.01 -30.74 17.23
C PHE A 463 2.08 -31.82 17.06
N GLY A 464 1.64 -33.04 16.70
CA GLY A 464 2.52 -34.18 16.43
C GLY A 464 3.22 -34.73 17.69
N LYS A 465 3.48 -36.02 17.71
CA LYS A 465 4.12 -36.74 18.83
C LYS A 465 5.63 -36.80 18.70
N SER A 466 6.18 -36.58 17.50
CA SER A 466 7.61 -36.66 17.21
C SER A 466 8.11 -35.42 16.45
N ASP A 467 9.43 -35.25 16.43
CA ASP A 467 10.09 -34.19 15.68
C ASP A 467 9.97 -34.44 14.18
N ASP A 468 9.91 -35.68 13.73
CA ASP A 468 9.71 -36.04 12.33
C ASP A 468 8.30 -35.62 11.85
N GLU A 469 7.25 -35.92 12.63
CA GLU A 469 5.89 -35.47 12.33
C GLU A 469 5.77 -33.94 12.22
N ARG A 470 6.47 -33.21 13.11
CA ARG A 470 6.50 -31.74 13.06
C ARG A 470 7.27 -31.24 11.84
N SER A 471 8.36 -31.90 11.47
CA SER A 471 9.14 -31.56 10.28
C SER A 471 8.34 -31.81 9.00
N ASP A 472 7.63 -32.92 8.90
CA ASP A 472 6.76 -33.22 7.77
C ASP A 472 5.62 -32.20 7.67
N ARG A 473 4.97 -31.85 8.78
CA ARG A 473 3.92 -30.83 8.80
C ARG A 473 4.46 -29.46 8.42
N MET A 474 5.66 -29.09 8.86
CA MET A 474 6.31 -27.84 8.47
C MET A 474 6.54 -27.78 6.96
N LEU A 475 6.98 -28.87 6.33
CA LEU A 475 7.12 -28.94 4.86
C LEU A 475 5.76 -28.83 4.14
N GLN A 476 4.72 -29.49 4.66
CA GLN A 476 3.35 -29.35 4.15
C GLN A 476 2.84 -27.90 4.25
N LEU A 477 3.16 -27.20 5.34
CA LEU A 477 2.78 -25.80 5.51
C LEU A 477 3.54 -24.89 4.54
N LEU A 478 4.81 -25.17 4.22
CA LEU A 478 5.54 -24.46 3.17
C LEU A 478 4.89 -24.69 1.79
N ASP A 479 4.51 -25.94 1.47
CA ASP A 479 3.80 -26.27 0.23
C ASP A 479 2.43 -25.55 0.18
N LEU A 480 1.70 -25.51 1.30
CA LEU A 480 0.41 -24.84 1.43
C LEU A 480 0.51 -23.34 1.09
N VAL A 481 1.58 -22.68 1.54
CA VAL A 481 1.81 -21.26 1.24
C VAL A 481 2.62 -21.03 -0.05
N LYS A 482 2.78 -22.06 -0.87
CA LYS A 482 3.48 -22.02 -2.18
C LYS A 482 4.92 -21.49 -2.04
N LEU A 483 5.62 -21.88 -1.00
CA LEU A 483 7.05 -21.65 -0.82
C LEU A 483 7.85 -22.94 -1.05
N PRO A 484 8.97 -22.89 -1.76
CA PRO A 484 9.86 -24.04 -1.94
C PRO A 484 10.31 -24.61 -0.58
N ARG A 485 10.35 -25.93 -0.45
CA ARG A 485 10.73 -26.61 0.80
C ARG A 485 12.14 -26.24 1.31
N GLU A 486 13.05 -25.90 0.37
CA GLU A 486 14.38 -25.40 0.69
C GLU A 486 14.38 -24.11 1.53
N PHE A 487 13.28 -23.36 1.54
CA PHE A 487 13.14 -22.14 2.33
C PHE A 487 13.14 -22.44 3.85
N ALA A 488 12.91 -23.69 4.25
CA ALA A 488 13.01 -24.10 5.66
C ALA A 488 14.34 -23.71 6.30
N THR A 489 15.44 -23.71 5.53
CA THR A 489 16.79 -23.38 6.02
C THR A 489 17.14 -21.90 5.90
N ARG A 490 16.35 -21.10 5.20
CA ARG A 490 16.62 -19.67 5.00
C ARG A 490 16.32 -18.85 6.25
N MET A 491 17.09 -17.77 6.41
CA MET A 491 16.84 -16.74 7.43
C MET A 491 15.87 -15.68 6.90
N PRO A 492 15.06 -15.02 7.77
CA PRO A 492 14.11 -13.99 7.35
C PRO A 492 14.71 -12.87 6.48
N ARG A 493 15.95 -12.46 6.74
CA ARG A 493 16.67 -11.45 5.95
C ARG A 493 16.89 -11.82 4.48
N GLN A 494 16.75 -13.10 4.13
CA GLN A 494 16.94 -13.63 2.78
C GLN A 494 15.61 -13.70 2.00
N LEU A 495 14.50 -13.26 2.61
CA LEU A 495 13.16 -13.33 2.06
C LEU A 495 12.66 -11.95 1.64
N SER A 496 11.89 -11.90 0.56
CA SER A 496 11.09 -10.72 0.18
C SER A 496 9.93 -10.49 1.15
N GLY A 497 9.31 -9.31 1.13
CA GLY A 497 8.14 -8.97 1.97
C GLY A 497 7.01 -9.98 1.81
N GLY A 498 6.63 -10.31 0.57
CA GLY A 498 5.59 -11.31 0.30
C GLY A 498 5.94 -12.73 0.74
N GLN A 499 7.23 -13.12 0.66
CA GLN A 499 7.69 -14.41 1.17
C GLN A 499 7.63 -14.46 2.69
N LYS A 500 8.01 -13.38 3.38
CA LYS A 500 7.86 -13.26 4.85
C LYS A 500 6.39 -13.35 5.26
N GLN A 501 5.50 -12.69 4.53
CA GLN A 501 4.06 -12.75 4.80
C GLN A 501 3.52 -14.17 4.66
N ARG A 502 3.92 -14.91 3.63
CA ARG A 502 3.57 -16.32 3.45
C ARG A 502 4.06 -17.20 4.60
N VAL A 503 5.26 -16.94 5.14
CA VAL A 503 5.76 -17.62 6.36
C VAL A 503 4.89 -17.27 7.57
N GLY A 504 4.46 -16.01 7.73
CA GLY A 504 3.53 -15.58 8.76
C GLY A 504 2.18 -16.32 8.67
N ILE A 505 1.66 -16.47 7.45
CA ILE A 505 0.45 -17.26 7.17
C ILE A 505 0.68 -18.73 7.54
N ALA A 506 1.78 -19.36 7.10
CA ALA A 506 2.09 -20.74 7.46
C ALA A 506 2.11 -20.97 8.97
N ARG A 507 2.67 -20.01 9.74
CA ARG A 507 2.67 -20.05 11.22
C ARG A 507 1.24 -19.96 11.80
N ALA A 508 0.39 -19.09 11.26
CA ALA A 508 -0.99 -18.95 11.73
C ALA A 508 -1.80 -20.25 11.53
N PHE A 509 -1.50 -21.01 10.48
CA PHE A 509 -2.17 -22.29 10.20
C PHE A 509 -1.48 -23.51 10.80
N ALA A 510 -0.38 -23.34 11.53
CA ALA A 510 0.37 -24.45 12.12
C ALA A 510 -0.47 -25.29 13.09
N GLY A 511 -1.27 -24.65 13.94
CA GLY A 511 -2.14 -25.28 14.93
C GLY A 511 -3.48 -25.79 14.41
N GLY A 512 -3.80 -25.63 13.11
CA GLY A 512 -5.11 -25.95 12.58
C GLY A 512 -6.19 -24.93 12.98
N ALA A 513 -5.85 -23.64 12.91
CA ALA A 513 -6.72 -22.53 13.32
C ALA A 513 -8.11 -22.59 12.65
N ARG A 514 -9.15 -22.51 13.47
CA ARG A 514 -10.57 -22.42 13.02
C ARG A 514 -10.96 -20.99 12.66
N ILE A 515 -10.35 -20.01 13.33
CA ILE A 515 -10.54 -18.58 13.08
C ILE A 515 -9.17 -17.96 12.85
N VAL A 516 -9.01 -17.23 11.75
CA VAL A 516 -7.82 -16.44 11.47
C VAL A 516 -8.21 -14.98 11.36
N VAL A 517 -7.60 -14.16 12.22
CA VAL A 517 -7.68 -12.69 12.13
C VAL A 517 -6.55 -12.22 11.23
N ALA A 518 -6.86 -11.69 10.08
CA ALA A 518 -5.89 -11.10 9.17
C ALA A 518 -5.96 -9.56 9.29
N ASP A 519 -5.04 -8.98 10.08
CA ASP A 519 -5.01 -7.54 10.32
C ASP A 519 -4.12 -6.87 9.27
N GLU A 520 -4.76 -6.25 8.28
CA GLU A 520 -4.12 -5.60 7.14
C GLU A 520 -3.00 -6.43 6.47
N PRO A 521 -3.23 -7.71 6.15
CA PRO A 521 -2.17 -8.67 5.82
C PRO A 521 -1.44 -8.36 4.52
N VAL A 522 -1.91 -7.39 3.73
CA VAL A 522 -1.38 -7.05 2.41
C VAL A 522 -0.99 -5.57 2.27
N SER A 523 -1.26 -4.72 3.26
CA SER A 523 -1.07 -3.26 3.17
C SER A 523 0.38 -2.82 2.90
N ALA A 524 1.37 -3.60 3.36
CA ALA A 524 2.79 -3.33 3.17
C ALA A 524 3.40 -4.02 1.93
N LEU A 525 2.56 -4.55 1.03
CA LEU A 525 2.99 -5.35 -0.12
C LEU A 525 2.64 -4.64 -1.44
N ASP A 526 3.42 -4.91 -2.47
CA ASP A 526 3.13 -4.45 -3.84
C ASP A 526 1.84 -5.08 -4.39
N VAL A 527 1.18 -4.40 -5.30
CA VAL A 527 -0.11 -4.80 -5.89
C VAL A 527 -0.11 -6.23 -6.41
N SER A 528 0.93 -6.64 -7.14
CA SER A 528 1.04 -8.02 -7.67
C SER A 528 1.22 -9.06 -6.56
N VAL A 529 1.94 -8.69 -5.49
CA VAL A 529 2.15 -9.55 -4.31
C VAL A 529 0.90 -9.57 -3.44
N GLN A 530 0.18 -8.45 -3.32
CA GLN A 530 -1.13 -8.37 -2.64
C GLN A 530 -2.12 -9.35 -3.28
N ALA A 531 -2.25 -9.33 -4.61
CA ALA A 531 -3.10 -10.28 -5.33
C ALA A 531 -2.74 -11.74 -5.01
N ALA A 532 -1.45 -12.07 -5.06
CA ALA A 532 -0.96 -13.42 -4.78
C ALA A 532 -1.22 -13.88 -3.33
N VAL A 533 -1.09 -12.98 -2.36
CA VAL A 533 -1.33 -13.29 -0.93
C VAL A 533 -2.82 -13.36 -0.64
N THR A 534 -3.63 -12.48 -1.24
CA THR A 534 -5.09 -12.50 -1.11
C THR A 534 -5.67 -13.82 -1.66
N ASP A 535 -5.25 -14.22 -2.85
CA ASP A 535 -5.66 -15.47 -3.48
C ASP A 535 -5.24 -16.69 -2.66
N LEU A 536 -4.02 -16.66 -2.12
CA LEU A 536 -3.51 -17.69 -1.23
C LEU A 536 -4.35 -17.81 0.05
N LEU A 537 -4.68 -16.69 0.70
CA LEU A 537 -5.53 -16.70 1.91
C LEU A 537 -6.91 -17.29 1.63
N MET A 538 -7.52 -16.95 0.49
CA MET A 538 -8.81 -17.52 0.09
C MET A 538 -8.72 -19.01 -0.24
N GLU A 539 -7.64 -19.45 -0.91
CA GLU A 539 -7.41 -20.87 -1.19
C GLU A 539 -7.28 -21.68 0.11
N ILE A 540 -6.47 -21.16 1.06
CA ILE A 540 -6.27 -21.82 2.36
C ILE A 540 -7.58 -21.81 3.17
N GLN A 541 -8.28 -20.68 3.21
CA GLN A 541 -9.56 -20.53 3.91
C GLN A 541 -10.56 -21.60 3.47
N ARG A 542 -10.69 -21.81 2.17
CA ARG A 542 -11.58 -22.85 1.60
C ARG A 542 -11.10 -24.26 1.90
N LYS A 543 -9.81 -24.53 1.72
CA LYS A 543 -9.20 -25.86 1.88
C LYS A 543 -9.24 -26.33 3.34
N GLU A 544 -8.91 -25.43 4.27
CA GLU A 544 -8.90 -25.71 5.71
C GLU A 544 -10.26 -25.43 6.38
N LYS A 545 -11.25 -24.91 5.62
CA LYS A 545 -12.58 -24.51 6.11
C LYS A 545 -12.52 -23.52 7.27
N THR A 546 -11.56 -22.61 7.24
CA THR A 546 -11.29 -21.63 8.29
C THR A 546 -12.21 -20.41 8.15
N THR A 547 -12.67 -19.85 9.26
CA THR A 547 -13.35 -18.55 9.31
C THR A 547 -12.29 -17.45 9.25
N LEU A 548 -12.41 -16.53 8.31
CA LEU A 548 -11.47 -15.43 8.13
C LEU A 548 -12.09 -14.10 8.56
N LEU A 549 -11.51 -13.47 9.59
CA LEU A 549 -11.82 -12.09 9.95
C LEU A 549 -10.78 -11.19 9.29
N PHE A 550 -11.16 -10.53 8.21
CA PHE A 550 -10.24 -9.76 7.37
C PHE A 550 -10.36 -8.26 7.65
N ILE A 551 -9.38 -7.69 8.35
CA ILE A 551 -9.32 -6.26 8.63
C ILE A 551 -8.55 -5.59 7.50
N SER A 552 -9.15 -4.59 6.86
CA SER A 552 -8.50 -3.80 5.80
C SER A 552 -9.12 -2.41 5.68
N HIS A 553 -8.32 -1.49 5.17
CA HIS A 553 -8.78 -0.19 4.68
C HIS A 553 -8.97 -0.18 3.16
N ASP A 554 -8.48 -1.18 2.41
CA ASP A 554 -8.67 -1.30 0.97
C ASP A 554 -10.02 -1.96 0.66
N LEU A 555 -11.00 -1.13 0.32
CA LEU A 555 -12.37 -1.58 0.01
C LEU A 555 -12.46 -2.38 -1.29
N SER A 556 -11.51 -2.23 -2.21
CA SER A 556 -11.47 -3.00 -3.45
C SER A 556 -11.12 -4.46 -3.17
N ILE A 557 -10.12 -4.70 -2.32
CA ILE A 557 -9.75 -6.04 -1.85
C ILE A 557 -10.89 -6.64 -1.02
N VAL A 558 -11.48 -5.85 -0.12
CA VAL A 558 -12.61 -6.26 0.72
C VAL A 558 -13.78 -6.74 -0.14
N ARG A 559 -14.20 -5.95 -1.13
CA ARG A 559 -15.27 -6.32 -2.06
C ARG A 559 -14.97 -7.62 -2.79
N TYR A 560 -13.71 -7.82 -3.17
CA TYR A 560 -13.28 -8.99 -3.90
C TYR A 560 -13.38 -10.29 -3.09
N LEU A 561 -12.93 -10.28 -1.81
CA LEU A 561 -12.74 -11.52 -1.05
C LEU A 561 -13.85 -11.86 -0.05
N SER A 562 -14.59 -10.84 0.46
CA SER A 562 -15.50 -11.04 1.58
C SER A 562 -16.85 -11.63 1.17
N ASP A 563 -17.48 -12.35 2.09
CA ASP A 563 -18.86 -12.80 2.02
C ASP A 563 -19.80 -11.79 2.69
N ARG A 564 -19.33 -11.23 3.83
CA ARG A 564 -20.00 -10.15 4.57
C ARG A 564 -19.00 -9.08 4.96
N VAL A 565 -19.51 -7.87 5.13
CA VAL A 565 -18.72 -6.68 5.51
C VAL A 565 -19.35 -6.02 6.73
N MET A 566 -18.49 -5.69 7.69
CA MET A 566 -18.81 -4.92 8.88
C MET A 566 -18.08 -3.57 8.80
N VAL A 567 -18.85 -2.48 8.79
CA VAL A 567 -18.30 -1.12 8.76
C VAL A 567 -18.28 -0.57 10.18
N MET A 568 -17.09 -0.14 10.63
CA MET A 568 -16.86 0.43 11.96
C MET A 568 -16.56 1.92 11.89
N TYR A 569 -17.18 2.68 12.81
CA TYR A 569 -16.94 4.11 12.98
C TYR A 569 -16.94 4.49 14.46
N LEU A 570 -15.87 5.14 14.93
CA LEU A 570 -15.70 5.60 16.33
C LEU A 570 -16.06 4.55 17.39
N GLY A 571 -15.61 3.32 17.17
CA GLY A 571 -15.82 2.21 18.10
C GLY A 571 -17.18 1.49 17.98
N HIS A 572 -18.04 1.89 17.04
CA HIS A 572 -19.35 1.28 16.79
C HIS A 572 -19.39 0.54 15.46
N VAL A 573 -20.25 -0.47 15.38
CA VAL A 573 -20.69 -1.05 14.10
C VAL A 573 -21.80 -0.16 13.55
N VAL A 574 -21.59 0.45 12.39
CA VAL A 574 -22.58 1.33 11.74
C VAL A 574 -23.34 0.65 10.61
N GLU A 575 -22.74 -0.35 10.00
CA GLU A 575 -23.37 -1.16 8.96
C GLU A 575 -22.80 -2.59 8.96
N LEU A 576 -23.65 -3.59 8.73
CA LEU A 576 -23.29 -5.00 8.65
C LEU A 576 -24.22 -5.70 7.67
N GLY A 577 -23.69 -6.33 6.64
CA GLY A 577 -24.48 -7.03 5.63
C GLY A 577 -23.63 -7.94 4.76
N THR A 578 -24.27 -8.56 3.77
CA THR A 578 -23.50 -9.22 2.69
C THR A 578 -22.69 -8.19 1.91
N THR A 579 -21.63 -8.64 1.26
CA THR A 579 -20.79 -7.73 0.46
C THR A 579 -21.63 -6.95 -0.55
N ASP A 580 -22.55 -7.59 -1.25
CA ASP A 580 -23.41 -6.91 -2.22
C ASP A 580 -24.34 -5.87 -1.57
N GLN A 581 -24.85 -6.14 -0.36
CA GLN A 581 -25.70 -5.19 0.37
C GLN A 581 -24.92 -3.94 0.79
N VAL A 582 -23.73 -4.11 1.37
CA VAL A 582 -22.91 -2.98 1.85
C VAL A 582 -22.32 -2.16 0.69
N PHE A 583 -22.07 -2.79 -0.46
CA PHE A 583 -21.56 -2.11 -1.66
C PHE A 583 -22.66 -1.64 -2.63
N SER A 584 -23.93 -1.69 -2.25
CA SER A 584 -25.08 -1.22 -3.05
C SER A 584 -26.01 -0.33 -2.22
N PRO A 585 -26.57 0.74 -2.81
CA PRO A 585 -27.47 1.63 -2.07
C PRO A 585 -28.76 0.91 -1.62
N PRO A 586 -29.41 1.34 -0.52
CA PRO A 586 -29.05 2.53 0.27
C PRO A 586 -27.91 2.28 1.25
N TYR A 587 -27.04 3.25 1.44
CA TYR A 587 -25.88 3.17 2.33
C TYR A 587 -26.13 3.90 3.65
N HIS A 588 -25.42 3.46 4.71
CA HIS A 588 -25.17 4.37 5.83
C HIS A 588 -24.32 5.57 5.33
N PRO A 589 -24.57 6.82 5.78
CA PRO A 589 -23.83 8.00 5.27
C PRO A 589 -22.31 7.88 5.36
N TYR A 590 -21.80 7.24 6.40
CA TYR A 590 -20.38 6.99 6.55
C TYR A 590 -19.86 5.94 5.54
N THR A 591 -20.63 4.89 5.26
CA THR A 591 -20.28 3.89 4.23
C THR A 591 -20.25 4.54 2.85
N GLU A 592 -21.20 5.40 2.54
CA GLU A 592 -21.22 6.17 1.29
C GLU A 592 -19.96 7.05 1.15
N ALA A 593 -19.57 7.75 2.23
CA ALA A 593 -18.35 8.55 2.25
C ALA A 593 -17.09 7.69 2.02
N LEU A 594 -16.99 6.52 2.68
CA LEU A 594 -15.88 5.58 2.49
C LEU A 594 -15.81 5.07 1.04
N LEU A 595 -16.95 4.66 0.46
CA LEU A 595 -17.02 4.14 -0.90
C LEU A 595 -16.69 5.21 -1.95
N SER A 596 -17.13 6.45 -1.70
CA SER A 596 -16.86 7.59 -2.59
C SER A 596 -15.38 8.02 -2.59
N ALA A 597 -14.63 7.67 -1.55
CA ALA A 597 -13.21 7.97 -1.42
C ALA A 597 -12.31 6.94 -2.11
N VAL A 598 -12.84 5.79 -2.55
CA VAL A 598 -12.05 4.75 -3.22
C VAL A 598 -11.68 5.20 -4.63
N PRO A 599 -10.37 5.29 -4.97
CA PRO A 599 -9.94 5.57 -6.32
C PRO A 599 -10.36 4.45 -7.29
N ILE A 600 -10.95 4.80 -8.42
CA ILE A 600 -11.48 3.82 -9.36
C ILE A 600 -10.50 3.62 -10.52
N ALA A 601 -9.92 2.44 -10.61
CA ALA A 601 -9.01 2.05 -11.69
C ALA A 601 -9.78 1.63 -12.98
N ASP A 602 -10.79 2.42 -13.39
CA ASP A 602 -11.60 2.18 -14.60
C ASP A 602 -11.97 3.51 -15.26
N THR A 603 -11.45 3.75 -16.46
CA THR A 603 -11.65 4.99 -17.21
C THR A 603 -13.12 5.23 -17.57
N SER A 604 -13.91 4.19 -17.84
CA SER A 604 -15.31 4.30 -18.19
C SER A 604 -16.20 4.74 -17.02
N VAL A 605 -15.90 4.26 -15.84
CA VAL A 605 -16.58 4.63 -14.59
C VAL A 605 -16.11 6.03 -14.15
N HIS A 606 -14.82 6.32 -14.31
CA HIS A 606 -14.23 7.62 -13.99
C HIS A 606 -14.86 8.74 -14.83
N ALA A 607 -15.04 8.54 -16.14
CA ALA A 607 -15.72 9.51 -17.03
C ALA A 607 -17.17 9.80 -16.59
N LYS A 608 -17.92 8.79 -16.14
CA LYS A 608 -19.29 8.96 -15.61
C LYS A 608 -19.33 9.72 -14.29
N LEU A 609 -18.39 9.46 -13.39
CA LEU A 609 -18.29 10.15 -12.10
C LEU A 609 -17.89 11.63 -12.27
N LEU A 610 -16.97 11.94 -13.19
CA LEU A 610 -16.62 13.31 -13.52
C LEU A 610 -17.83 14.09 -14.08
N GLN A 611 -18.65 13.45 -14.92
CA GLN A 611 -19.88 14.05 -15.43
C GLN A 611 -20.92 14.31 -14.32
N SER A 612 -21.08 13.38 -13.36
CA SER A 612 -22.00 13.55 -12.24
C SER A 612 -21.56 14.65 -11.26
N ARG A 613 -20.26 14.78 -11.00
CA ARG A 613 -19.69 15.86 -10.16
C ARG A 613 -19.83 17.27 -10.79
N GLN A 614 -19.81 17.36 -12.13
CA GLN A 614 -20.03 18.64 -12.85
C GLN A 614 -21.50 19.10 -12.83
N VAL A 615 -22.45 18.21 -12.59
CA VAL A 615 -23.89 18.54 -12.51
C VAL A 615 -24.31 19.02 -11.11
N THR A 616 -23.47 18.78 -10.08
CA THR A 616 -23.75 19.14 -8.69
C THR A 616 -22.92 20.32 -8.15
N SER A 617 -22.10 20.96 -9.00
CA SER A 617 -21.31 22.17 -8.65
C SER A 617 -21.99 23.46 -9.10
#